data_46fb5b347d0a9190f9161b02d71b770d
#
_entry.id   46fb5b347d0a9190f9161b02d71b770d
#
_cell.length_a   1.000
_cell.length_b   1.000
_cell.length_c   1.000
_cell.angle_alpha   90.00
_cell.angle_beta   90.00
_cell.angle_gamma   90.00
#
_symmetry.space_group_name_H-M   'P 1'
#
loop_
_entity.id
_entity.type
_entity.pdbx_description
1 polymer ?
#
loop_
_entity_poly.entity_id
_entity_poly.type
_entity_poly.pdbx_seq_one_letter_code
_entity_poly.pdbx_strand_id
1 'polypeptide(L)'
;SRSKHGDARGVDVNRRAVALARAVALATRAAPRARATATTTTDEFNALERRAKRAYYARDLKRAREDLTAIIAMEPETPEWRERRAQVLVDMKLFEEAIADYDEAERMYRAMYDDATTTYKSLGMLSNRALAYEGLSRWDAAIADYSEALKYSSMMGATPPYVLNSRGNCYNSIGEYEKALDDYSRAAGIFQQSRNLSGAIYAQSNAALMLAELGRIDEAIEDMEKVKRRAAGSVDMRAALAALYWSRGEEQRAEDNWNWSCTAINSGQMVEGGPVLDGCELYRDYDWLGRIRRWPPSMVQKFKRFIELS
;
A
#
# COMPACT_ATOMS: atom_id res chain seq x y z
N SER A 1 71.92 54.32 44.10
CA SER A 1 71.38 53.72 42.89
C SER A 1 71.33 52.21 42.95
N ARG A 2 70.28 51.58 43.22
CA ARG A 2 69.99 50.18 42.92
C ARG A 2 68.46 49.99 42.76
N SER A 3 68.06 49.69 41.58
CA SER A 3 66.73 49.31 41.20
C SER A 3 66.24 48.04 41.91
N LYS A 4 64.98 48.04 42.38
CA LYS A 4 64.26 46.87 42.73
C LYS A 4 63.13 46.69 41.67
N HIS A 5 63.35 45.81 40.77
CA HIS A 5 62.23 45.23 39.98
C HIS A 5 61.86 43.94 40.64
N GLY A 6 60.74 43.97 41.38
CA GLY A 6 60.10 42.77 41.97
C GLY A 6 59.14 42.13 41.01
N ASP A 7 59.31 40.87 40.91
CA ASP A 7 58.67 39.88 40.03
C ASP A 7 57.15 39.85 40.14
N ALA A 8 56.42 40.42 39.14
CA ALA A 8 54.95 40.36 39.02
C ALA A 8 54.46 39.21 38.17
N ARG A 9 55.30 38.25 37.79
CA ARG A 9 54.94 37.16 36.88
C ARG A 9 54.49 35.86 37.55
N GLY A 10 54.82 35.67 38.85
CA GLY A 10 54.48 34.43 39.57
C GLY A 10 53.09 34.31 40.09
N VAL A 11 52.36 35.43 40.23
CA VAL A 11 50.95 35.42 40.79
C VAL A 11 49.90 35.16 39.75
N ASP A 12 50.17 35.43 38.47
CA ASP A 12 49.15 35.27 37.40
C ASP A 12 49.09 33.83 36.88
N VAL A 13 50.17 33.09 36.93
CA VAL A 13 50.22 31.66 36.50
C VAL A 13 49.41 30.76 37.45
N ASN A 14 49.47 31.04 38.75
CA ASN A 14 48.73 30.25 39.75
C ASN A 14 47.22 30.51 39.72
N ARG A 15 46.80 31.76 39.40
CA ARG A 15 45.36 32.07 39.24
C ARG A 15 44.78 31.47 37.96
N ARG A 16 45.51 31.42 36.88
CA ARG A 16 45.11 30.76 35.64
C ARG A 16 45.04 29.24 35.79
N ALA A 17 46.00 28.62 36.45
CA ALA A 17 46.00 27.19 36.74
C ALA A 17 44.81 26.76 37.65
N VAL A 18 44.47 27.54 38.68
CA VAL A 18 43.31 27.28 39.54
C VAL A 18 42.00 27.56 38.79
N ALA A 19 41.92 28.53 37.90
CA ALA A 19 40.74 28.76 37.06
C ALA A 19 40.52 27.66 36.05
N LEU A 20 41.61 27.16 35.42
CA LEU A 20 41.51 26.01 34.50
C LEU A 20 41.12 24.73 35.22
N ALA A 21 41.69 24.48 36.41
CA ALA A 21 41.33 23.28 37.25
C ALA A 21 39.87 23.34 37.71
N ARG A 22 39.31 24.53 38.01
CA ARG A 22 37.91 24.72 38.33
C ARG A 22 37.00 24.55 37.11
N ALA A 23 37.40 25.00 35.92
CA ALA A 23 36.66 24.84 34.68
C ALA A 23 36.60 23.34 34.27
N VAL A 24 37.71 22.61 34.40
CA VAL A 24 37.77 21.16 34.13
C VAL A 24 36.96 20.39 35.16
N ALA A 25 36.98 20.76 36.43
CA ALA A 25 36.17 20.11 37.47
C ALA A 25 34.68 20.39 37.32
N LEU A 26 34.27 21.54 36.76
CA LEU A 26 32.88 21.85 36.42
C LEU A 26 32.42 21.12 35.16
N ALA A 27 33.29 20.97 34.16
CA ALA A 27 32.99 20.21 32.93
C ALA A 27 32.88 18.71 33.22
N THR A 28 33.70 18.13 34.12
CA THR A 28 33.63 16.72 34.50
C THR A 28 32.44 16.40 35.41
N ARG A 29 31.89 17.38 36.13
CA ARG A 29 30.64 17.18 36.90
C ARG A 29 29.37 17.31 36.06
N ALA A 30 29.39 18.01 34.93
CA ALA A 30 28.24 18.13 34.00
C ALA A 30 28.12 16.92 33.07
N ALA A 31 29.20 16.22 32.74
CA ALA A 31 29.22 15.09 31.80
C ALA A 31 28.34 13.88 32.22
N PRO A 32 28.27 13.45 33.50
CA PRO A 32 27.44 12.30 33.84
C PRO A 32 25.93 12.55 33.73
N ARG A 33 25.50 13.79 33.95
CA ARG A 33 24.07 14.14 33.89
C ARG A 33 23.57 14.30 32.46
N ALA A 34 24.36 14.86 31.56
CA ALA A 34 24.05 14.94 30.13
C ALA A 34 24.07 13.53 29.47
N ARG A 35 24.99 12.65 29.89
CA ARG A 35 25.09 11.28 29.42
C ARG A 35 23.94 10.42 29.93
N ALA A 36 23.49 10.59 31.17
CA ALA A 36 22.33 9.90 31.73
C ALA A 36 21.01 10.35 31.06
N THR A 37 20.83 11.63 30.78
CA THR A 37 19.63 12.13 30.06
C THR A 37 19.61 11.67 28.61
N ALA A 38 20.74 11.67 27.91
CA ALA A 38 20.83 11.16 26.53
C ALA A 38 20.56 9.66 26.43
N THR A 39 21.05 8.86 27.42
CA THR A 39 20.78 7.42 27.47
C THR A 39 19.29 7.15 27.73
N THR A 40 18.67 7.89 28.65
CA THR A 40 17.24 7.76 28.99
C THR A 40 16.34 8.08 27.79
N THR A 41 16.65 9.14 27.03
CA THR A 41 15.88 9.51 25.83
C THR A 41 16.04 8.48 24.71
N THR A 42 17.23 7.92 24.53
CA THR A 42 17.49 6.84 23.56
C THR A 42 16.73 5.55 23.94
N ASP A 43 16.70 5.19 25.22
CA ASP A 43 15.98 4.00 25.70
C ASP A 43 14.45 4.18 25.54
N GLU A 44 13.94 5.37 25.80
CA GLU A 44 12.52 5.73 25.59
C GLU A 44 12.15 5.68 24.11
N PHE A 45 12.95 6.26 23.24
CA PHE A 45 12.77 6.22 21.79
C PHE A 45 12.72 4.76 21.28
N ASN A 46 13.71 3.95 21.64
CA ASN A 46 13.77 2.54 21.26
C ASN A 46 12.57 1.73 21.80
N ALA A 47 12.08 2.08 22.98
CA ALA A 47 10.88 1.45 23.56
C ALA A 47 9.61 1.81 22.76
N LEU A 48 9.47 3.07 22.37
CA LEU A 48 8.37 3.55 21.52
C LEU A 48 8.39 2.86 20.15
N GLU A 49 9.54 2.80 19.49
CA GLU A 49 9.66 2.13 18.18
C GLU A 49 9.24 0.65 18.24
N ARG A 50 9.77 -0.08 19.23
CA ARG A 50 9.39 -1.49 19.42
C ARG A 50 7.91 -1.65 19.72
N ARG A 51 7.31 -0.72 20.46
CA ARG A 51 5.88 -0.75 20.80
C ARG A 51 5.02 -0.43 19.60
N ALA A 52 5.33 0.60 18.84
CA ALA A 52 4.64 0.97 17.60
C ALA A 52 4.62 -0.20 16.61
N LYS A 53 5.79 -0.84 16.40
CA LYS A 53 5.92 -2.01 15.53
C LYS A 53 5.05 -3.18 16.00
N ARG A 54 5.08 -3.51 17.30
CA ARG A 54 4.24 -4.59 17.87
C ARG A 54 2.75 -4.27 17.74
N ALA A 55 2.34 -3.03 18.03
CA ALA A 55 0.96 -2.57 17.91
C ALA A 55 0.47 -2.71 16.45
N TYR A 56 1.27 -2.31 15.48
CA TYR A 56 0.94 -2.45 14.06
C TYR A 56 0.68 -3.91 13.66
N TYR A 57 1.59 -4.83 14.01
CA TYR A 57 1.41 -6.26 13.69
C TYR A 57 0.25 -6.91 14.48
N ALA A 58 -0.06 -6.42 15.67
CA ALA A 58 -1.22 -6.84 16.44
C ALA A 58 -2.54 -6.21 15.95
N ARG A 59 -2.49 -5.37 14.89
CA ARG A 59 -3.63 -4.60 14.36
C ARG A 59 -4.23 -3.61 15.36
N ASP A 60 -3.49 -3.24 16.41
CA ASP A 60 -3.80 -2.08 17.27
C ASP A 60 -3.31 -0.79 16.60
N LEU A 61 -4.01 -0.41 15.52
CA LEU A 61 -3.62 0.71 14.67
C LEU A 61 -3.67 2.04 15.41
N LYS A 62 -4.60 2.19 16.37
CA LYS A 62 -4.69 3.38 17.20
C LYS A 62 -3.42 3.58 18.00
N ARG A 63 -2.97 2.55 18.70
CA ARG A 63 -1.73 2.58 19.48
C ARG A 63 -0.51 2.81 18.60
N ALA A 64 -0.44 2.16 17.44
CA ALA A 64 0.65 2.35 16.49
C ALA A 64 0.74 3.82 16.03
N ARG A 65 -0.38 4.46 15.71
CA ARG A 65 -0.47 5.88 15.34
C ARG A 65 0.01 6.79 16.47
N GLU A 66 -0.45 6.55 17.71
CA GLU A 66 -0.07 7.35 18.89
C GLU A 66 1.44 7.29 19.12
N ASP A 67 2.01 6.08 19.12
CA ASP A 67 3.44 5.88 19.35
C ASP A 67 4.29 6.50 18.22
N LEU A 68 3.91 6.36 16.95
CA LEU A 68 4.58 7.00 15.83
C LEU A 68 4.49 8.53 15.88
N THR A 69 3.38 9.07 16.37
CA THR A 69 3.24 10.53 16.58
C THR A 69 4.20 11.03 17.65
N ALA A 70 4.39 10.27 18.73
CA ALA A 70 5.39 10.60 19.76
C ALA A 70 6.82 10.51 19.21
N ILE A 71 7.13 9.49 18.38
CA ILE A 71 8.43 9.35 17.72
C ILE A 71 8.71 10.54 16.78
N ILE A 72 7.74 10.96 15.98
CA ILE A 72 7.86 12.12 15.08
C ILE A 72 8.14 13.41 15.89
N ALA A 73 7.57 13.55 17.07
CA ALA A 73 7.84 14.69 17.93
C ALA A 73 9.27 14.67 18.50
N MET A 74 9.87 13.49 18.67
CA MET A 74 11.26 13.34 19.12
C MET A 74 12.27 13.51 17.97
N GLU A 75 11.94 13.05 16.78
CA GLU A 75 12.76 13.11 15.58
C GLU A 75 11.99 13.71 14.39
N PRO A 76 11.65 15.00 14.42
CA PRO A 76 10.80 15.65 13.42
C PRO A 76 11.43 15.67 12.01
N GLU A 77 12.76 15.61 11.92
CA GLU A 77 13.52 15.67 10.67
C GLU A 77 13.74 14.30 10.01
N THR A 78 13.18 13.22 10.55
CA THR A 78 13.31 11.87 10.01
C THR A 78 12.06 11.51 9.21
N PRO A 79 12.12 11.52 7.86
CA PRO A 79 10.94 11.31 7.00
C PRO A 79 10.33 9.91 7.13
N GLU A 80 11.14 8.90 7.43
CA GLU A 80 10.72 7.51 7.59
C GLU A 80 9.63 7.33 8.65
N TRP A 81 9.57 8.16 9.68
CA TRP A 81 8.53 8.08 10.72
C TRP A 81 7.18 8.55 10.21
N ARG A 82 7.17 9.58 9.36
CA ARG A 82 5.95 10.04 8.68
C ARG A 82 5.45 8.99 7.71
N GLU A 83 6.35 8.39 6.92
CA GLU A 83 6.00 7.30 6.00
C GLU A 83 5.37 6.13 6.75
N ARG A 84 5.96 5.70 7.88
CA ARG A 84 5.39 4.63 8.72
C ARG A 84 4.03 5.01 9.32
N ARG A 85 3.85 6.26 9.74
CA ARG A 85 2.56 6.73 10.25
C ARG A 85 1.52 6.78 9.13
N ALA A 86 1.88 7.26 7.96
CA ALA A 86 1.03 7.25 6.78
C ALA A 86 0.53 5.84 6.43
N GLN A 87 1.41 4.83 6.49
CA GLN A 87 1.01 3.43 6.31
C GLN A 87 -0.07 2.99 7.31
N VAL A 88 0.09 3.33 8.59
CA VAL A 88 -0.91 3.06 9.63
C VAL A 88 -2.23 3.80 9.33
N LEU A 89 -2.14 5.06 8.88
CA LEU A 89 -3.30 5.87 8.52
C LEU A 89 -4.07 5.30 7.31
N VAL A 90 -3.38 4.76 6.30
CA VAL A 90 -4.01 4.02 5.19
C VAL A 90 -4.80 2.83 5.73
N ASP A 91 -4.21 2.02 6.61
CA ASP A 91 -4.87 0.88 7.23
C ASP A 91 -6.07 1.27 8.10
N MET A 92 -6.05 2.48 8.67
CA MET A 92 -7.18 3.09 9.41
C MET A 92 -8.22 3.74 8.50
N LYS A 93 -8.00 3.77 7.18
CA LYS A 93 -8.81 4.49 6.17
C LYS A 93 -8.86 6.01 6.37
N LEU A 94 -7.85 6.58 7.03
CA LEU A 94 -7.65 8.02 7.21
C LEU A 94 -6.79 8.55 6.06
N PHE A 95 -7.33 8.50 4.85
CA PHE A 95 -6.57 8.66 3.62
C PHE A 95 -5.99 10.05 3.42
N GLU A 96 -6.74 11.11 3.75
CA GLU A 96 -6.25 12.49 3.66
C GLU A 96 -5.06 12.73 4.59
N GLU A 97 -5.13 12.22 5.83
CA GLU A 97 -4.03 12.34 6.78
C GLU A 97 -2.80 11.55 6.30
N ALA A 98 -3.02 10.36 5.71
CA ALA A 98 -1.96 9.54 5.15
C ALA A 98 -1.25 10.25 3.99
N ILE A 99 -2.00 10.85 3.07
CA ILE A 99 -1.45 11.62 1.94
C ILE A 99 -0.61 12.78 2.45
N ALA A 100 -1.09 13.53 3.43
CA ALA A 100 -0.35 14.65 4.00
C ALA A 100 1.01 14.21 4.62
N ASP A 101 1.03 13.07 5.30
CA ASP A 101 2.28 12.51 5.85
C ASP A 101 3.24 12.03 4.73
N TYR A 102 2.72 11.41 3.67
CA TYR A 102 3.53 11.00 2.52
C TYR A 102 4.10 12.20 1.76
N ASP A 103 3.31 13.25 1.53
CA ASP A 103 3.75 14.47 0.86
C ASP A 103 4.87 15.16 1.63
N GLU A 104 4.74 15.23 2.95
CA GLU A 104 5.78 15.81 3.78
C GLU A 104 7.05 14.92 3.82
N ALA A 105 6.90 13.61 3.90
CA ALA A 105 8.03 12.69 3.82
C ALA A 105 8.76 12.81 2.47
N GLU A 106 8.04 12.89 1.36
CA GLU A 106 8.61 13.10 0.02
C GLU A 106 9.39 14.42 -0.05
N ARG A 107 8.79 15.50 0.44
CA ARG A 107 9.46 16.82 0.49
C ARG A 107 10.77 16.75 1.26
N MET A 108 10.80 16.04 2.38
CA MET A 108 11.99 15.87 3.21
C MET A 108 13.05 15.02 2.51
N TYR A 109 12.67 13.90 1.87
CA TYR A 109 13.59 13.08 1.08
C TYR A 109 14.25 13.88 -0.03
N ARG A 110 13.48 14.69 -0.77
CA ARG A 110 14.00 15.57 -1.83
C ARG A 110 14.96 16.65 -1.31
N ALA A 111 14.80 17.08 -0.07
CA ALA A 111 15.70 18.06 0.56
C ALA A 111 16.99 17.43 1.10
N MET A 112 16.97 16.16 1.46
CA MET A 112 18.06 15.46 2.14
C MET A 112 18.96 14.67 1.19
N TYR A 113 18.45 14.22 0.06
CA TYR A 113 19.12 13.26 -0.81
C TYR A 113 19.17 13.73 -2.26
N ASP A 114 20.11 13.17 -3.03
CA ASP A 114 20.14 13.29 -4.48
C ASP A 114 18.95 12.58 -5.15
N ASP A 115 18.74 12.84 -6.44
CA ASP A 115 17.61 12.29 -7.19
C ASP A 115 17.58 10.76 -7.20
N ALA A 116 18.73 10.08 -7.27
CA ALA A 116 18.82 8.63 -7.30
C ALA A 116 18.38 8.02 -5.95
N THR A 117 18.87 8.58 -4.84
CA THR A 117 18.52 8.15 -3.48
C THR A 117 17.06 8.46 -3.15
N THR A 118 16.57 9.65 -3.54
CA THR A 118 15.16 10.04 -3.40
C THR A 118 14.26 9.08 -4.17
N THR A 119 14.61 8.76 -5.40
CA THR A 119 13.89 7.77 -6.23
C THR A 119 13.75 6.42 -5.54
N TYR A 120 14.84 5.90 -4.99
CA TYR A 120 14.83 4.63 -4.25
C TYR A 120 13.93 4.68 -3.02
N LYS A 121 14.04 5.74 -2.21
CA LYS A 121 13.23 5.95 -1.00
C LYS A 121 11.73 6.10 -1.34
N SER A 122 11.42 6.80 -2.42
CA SER A 122 10.03 7.09 -2.81
C SER A 122 9.29 5.89 -3.39
N LEU A 123 9.96 4.82 -3.82
CA LEU A 123 9.34 3.69 -4.53
C LEU A 123 8.18 3.04 -3.77
N GLY A 124 8.42 2.65 -2.53
CA GLY A 124 7.39 2.07 -1.66
C GLY A 124 6.31 3.08 -1.25
N MET A 125 6.76 4.30 -0.96
CA MET A 125 5.92 5.41 -0.55
C MET A 125 4.90 5.79 -1.64
N LEU A 126 5.30 5.92 -2.91
CA LEU A 126 4.41 6.23 -4.03
C LEU A 126 3.30 5.18 -4.17
N SER A 127 3.64 3.89 -4.09
CA SER A 127 2.64 2.83 -4.18
C SER A 127 1.63 2.88 -3.03
N ASN A 128 2.07 3.21 -1.82
CA ASN A 128 1.20 3.32 -0.65
C ASN A 128 0.37 4.61 -0.66
N ARG A 129 0.93 5.74 -1.17
CA ARG A 129 0.16 6.98 -1.34
C ARG A 129 -0.93 6.78 -2.42
N ALA A 130 -0.61 6.06 -3.49
CA ALA A 130 -1.59 5.70 -4.51
C ALA A 130 -2.77 4.90 -3.93
N LEU A 131 -2.55 3.97 -2.98
CA LEU A 131 -3.64 3.28 -2.28
C LEU A 131 -4.54 4.26 -1.49
N ALA A 132 -3.96 5.29 -0.88
CA ALA A 132 -4.75 6.32 -0.22
C ALA A 132 -5.59 7.14 -1.23
N TYR A 133 -5.02 7.48 -2.38
CA TYR A 133 -5.76 8.12 -3.47
C TYR A 133 -6.88 7.23 -4.02
N GLU A 134 -6.65 5.90 -4.18
CA GLU A 134 -7.71 4.94 -4.53
C GLU A 134 -8.86 4.97 -3.49
N GLY A 135 -8.53 4.98 -2.21
CA GLY A 135 -9.50 5.05 -1.12
C GLY A 135 -10.40 6.28 -1.17
N LEU A 136 -9.90 7.36 -1.77
CA LEU A 136 -10.64 8.62 -2.01
C LEU A 136 -11.24 8.72 -3.42
N SER A 137 -11.13 7.65 -4.24
CA SER A 137 -11.53 7.64 -5.65
C SER A 137 -10.84 8.75 -6.49
N ARG A 138 -9.64 9.17 -6.08
CA ARG A 138 -8.79 10.11 -6.82
C ARG A 138 -7.94 9.34 -7.82
N TRP A 139 -8.60 8.75 -8.81
CA TRP A 139 -8.00 7.77 -9.73
C TRP A 139 -6.80 8.29 -10.50
N ASP A 140 -6.87 9.53 -11.03
CA ASP A 140 -5.76 10.13 -11.79
C ASP A 140 -4.51 10.31 -10.95
N ALA A 141 -4.65 10.74 -9.69
CA ALA A 141 -3.53 10.86 -8.76
C ALA A 141 -2.93 9.49 -8.41
N ALA A 142 -3.77 8.48 -8.17
CA ALA A 142 -3.32 7.11 -7.96
C ALA A 142 -2.56 6.55 -9.17
N ILE A 143 -3.08 6.76 -10.39
CA ILE A 143 -2.43 6.34 -11.64
C ILE A 143 -1.06 7.02 -11.81
N ALA A 144 -0.96 8.30 -11.49
CA ALA A 144 0.30 9.03 -11.56
C ALA A 144 1.35 8.44 -10.62
N ASP A 145 1.02 8.23 -9.35
CA ASP A 145 1.92 7.64 -8.35
C ASP A 145 2.32 6.19 -8.70
N TYR A 146 1.36 5.35 -9.10
CA TYR A 146 1.68 3.99 -9.56
C TYR A 146 2.56 3.98 -10.80
N SER A 147 2.34 4.91 -11.74
CA SER A 147 3.13 4.98 -12.97
C SER A 147 4.57 5.39 -12.68
N GLU A 148 4.76 6.32 -11.75
CA GLU A 148 6.11 6.71 -11.31
C GLU A 148 6.80 5.58 -10.53
N ALA A 149 6.09 4.88 -9.64
CA ALA A 149 6.60 3.71 -8.95
C ALA A 149 7.02 2.59 -9.92
N LEU A 150 6.22 2.31 -10.95
CA LEU A 150 6.53 1.32 -11.99
C LEU A 150 7.74 1.73 -12.84
N LYS A 151 7.86 3.01 -13.17
CA LYS A 151 9.02 3.56 -13.88
C LYS A 151 10.30 3.33 -13.07
N TYR A 152 10.31 3.67 -11.79
CA TYR A 152 11.47 3.48 -10.93
C TYR A 152 11.82 2.02 -10.72
N SER A 153 10.82 1.17 -10.49
CA SER A 153 11.03 -0.28 -10.37
C SER A 153 11.62 -0.89 -11.63
N SER A 154 11.15 -0.47 -12.80
CA SER A 154 11.65 -0.94 -14.10
C SER A 154 13.12 -0.56 -14.30
N MET A 155 13.52 0.65 -13.91
CA MET A 155 14.94 1.09 -13.95
C MET A 155 15.83 0.23 -13.04
N MET A 156 15.26 -0.37 -11.99
CA MET A 156 15.94 -1.29 -11.07
C MET A 156 15.85 -2.77 -11.54
N GLY A 157 15.32 -3.02 -12.73
CA GLY A 157 15.19 -4.37 -13.29
C GLY A 157 14.07 -5.21 -12.69
N ALA A 158 13.12 -4.59 -11.98
CA ALA A 158 11.98 -5.27 -11.37
C ALA A 158 10.67 -4.57 -11.75
N THR A 159 9.61 -5.34 -11.93
CA THR A 159 8.26 -4.79 -12.13
C THR A 159 7.32 -5.44 -11.12
N PRO A 160 6.87 -4.71 -10.09
CA PRO A 160 6.01 -5.28 -9.07
C PRO A 160 4.60 -5.54 -9.63
N PRO A 161 4.17 -6.81 -9.73
CA PRO A 161 2.89 -7.14 -10.37
C PRO A 161 1.67 -6.63 -9.57
N TYR A 162 1.81 -6.46 -8.25
CA TYR A 162 0.74 -5.87 -7.44
C TYR A 162 0.49 -4.40 -7.82
N VAL A 163 1.54 -3.63 -8.12
CA VAL A 163 1.42 -2.23 -8.55
C VAL A 163 0.75 -2.13 -9.93
N LEU A 164 1.12 -3.02 -10.88
CA LEU A 164 0.43 -3.13 -12.16
C LEU A 164 -1.07 -3.42 -11.95
N ASN A 165 -1.38 -4.44 -11.14
CA ASN A 165 -2.78 -4.78 -10.88
C ASN A 165 -3.58 -3.65 -10.23
N SER A 166 -2.99 -2.91 -9.29
CA SER A 166 -3.63 -1.75 -8.67
C SER A 166 -3.82 -0.60 -9.67
N ARG A 167 -2.83 -0.32 -10.52
CA ARG A 167 -2.99 0.68 -11.58
C ARG A 167 -4.08 0.26 -12.59
N GLY A 168 -4.14 -1.02 -12.94
CA GLY A 168 -5.20 -1.59 -13.75
C GLY A 168 -6.59 -1.38 -13.13
N ASN A 169 -6.72 -1.53 -11.81
CA ASN A 169 -7.95 -1.20 -11.09
C ASN A 169 -8.36 0.27 -11.25
N CYS A 170 -7.39 1.19 -11.18
CA CYS A 170 -7.66 2.61 -11.38
C CYS A 170 -8.08 2.90 -12.83
N TYR A 171 -7.40 2.30 -13.82
CA TYR A 171 -7.77 2.42 -15.22
C TYR A 171 -9.18 1.88 -15.50
N ASN A 172 -9.54 0.72 -14.92
CA ASN A 172 -10.90 0.20 -15.01
C ASN A 172 -11.92 1.19 -14.42
N SER A 173 -11.61 1.82 -13.28
CA SER A 173 -12.51 2.76 -12.60
C SER A 173 -12.78 4.03 -13.41
N ILE A 174 -11.88 4.43 -14.32
CA ILE A 174 -12.05 5.59 -15.20
C ILE A 174 -12.44 5.21 -16.65
N GLY A 175 -12.69 3.92 -16.92
CA GLY A 175 -13.12 3.44 -18.24
C GLY A 175 -12.01 3.28 -19.28
N GLU A 176 -10.74 3.32 -18.87
CA GLU A 176 -9.58 3.08 -19.75
C GLU A 176 -9.27 1.58 -19.83
N TYR A 177 -10.21 0.82 -20.39
CA TYR A 177 -10.22 -0.64 -20.33
C TYR A 177 -9.07 -1.31 -21.05
N GLU A 178 -8.56 -0.77 -22.16
CA GLU A 178 -7.38 -1.28 -22.84
C GLU A 178 -6.12 -1.17 -21.99
N LYS A 179 -5.96 -0.05 -21.27
CA LYS A 179 -4.83 0.13 -20.34
C LYS A 179 -4.94 -0.79 -19.14
N ALA A 180 -6.17 -0.96 -18.64
CA ALA A 180 -6.43 -1.93 -17.55
C ALA A 180 -6.09 -3.36 -18.00
N LEU A 181 -6.51 -3.76 -19.20
CA LEU A 181 -6.20 -5.08 -19.79
C LEU A 181 -4.69 -5.31 -19.91
N ASP A 182 -3.92 -4.33 -20.40
CA ASP A 182 -2.45 -4.44 -20.49
C ASP A 182 -1.83 -4.66 -19.11
N ASP A 183 -2.17 -3.84 -18.14
CA ASP A 183 -1.63 -3.92 -16.79
C ASP A 183 -1.97 -5.25 -16.11
N TYR A 184 -3.21 -5.71 -16.18
CA TYR A 184 -3.63 -6.99 -15.63
C TYR A 184 -2.95 -8.18 -16.32
N SER A 185 -2.82 -8.15 -17.65
CA SER A 185 -2.16 -9.22 -18.41
C SER A 185 -0.68 -9.33 -18.06
N ARG A 186 0.01 -8.19 -17.94
CA ARG A 186 1.41 -8.14 -17.51
C ARG A 186 1.57 -8.64 -16.07
N ALA A 187 0.69 -8.20 -15.16
CA ALA A 187 0.69 -8.67 -13.78
C ALA A 187 0.50 -10.20 -13.71
N ALA A 188 -0.48 -10.75 -14.44
CA ALA A 188 -0.74 -12.18 -14.50
C ALA A 188 0.49 -12.97 -14.97
N GLY A 189 1.18 -12.50 -16.03
CA GLY A 189 2.40 -13.11 -16.55
C GLY A 189 3.53 -13.14 -15.51
N ILE A 190 3.77 -12.02 -14.80
CA ILE A 190 4.81 -11.94 -13.76
C ILE A 190 4.47 -12.83 -12.56
N PHE A 191 3.20 -12.83 -12.09
CA PHE A 191 2.76 -13.73 -11.03
C PHE A 191 2.91 -15.20 -11.41
N GLN A 192 2.63 -15.56 -12.67
CA GLN A 192 2.81 -16.92 -13.16
C GLN A 192 4.28 -17.32 -13.18
N GLN A 193 5.19 -16.47 -13.66
CA GLN A 193 6.62 -16.70 -13.64
C GLN A 193 7.17 -16.87 -12.22
N SER A 194 6.67 -16.10 -11.28
CA SER A 194 7.05 -16.19 -9.86
C SER A 194 6.32 -17.31 -9.09
N ARG A 195 5.51 -18.13 -9.77
CA ARG A 195 4.68 -19.21 -9.19
C ARG A 195 3.69 -18.73 -8.14
N ASN A 196 3.32 -17.46 -8.17
CA ASN A 196 2.24 -16.94 -7.35
C ASN A 196 0.89 -17.22 -8.04
N LEU A 197 0.34 -18.39 -7.78
CA LEU A 197 -0.89 -18.86 -8.44
C LEU A 197 -2.09 -17.95 -8.13
N SER A 198 -2.28 -17.57 -6.86
CA SER A 198 -3.40 -16.71 -6.46
C SER A 198 -3.34 -15.35 -7.14
N GLY A 199 -2.16 -14.71 -7.16
CA GLY A 199 -1.96 -13.44 -7.87
C GLY A 199 -2.22 -13.57 -9.37
N ALA A 200 -1.74 -14.66 -10.00
CA ALA A 200 -1.97 -14.92 -11.43
C ALA A 200 -3.45 -15.09 -11.76
N ILE A 201 -4.20 -15.86 -10.96
CA ILE A 201 -5.63 -16.07 -11.11
C ILE A 201 -6.39 -14.76 -10.97
N TYR A 202 -6.08 -13.97 -9.94
CA TYR A 202 -6.73 -12.69 -9.69
C TYR A 202 -6.54 -11.71 -10.85
N ALA A 203 -5.30 -11.52 -11.30
CA ALA A 203 -5.00 -10.64 -12.41
C ALA A 203 -5.60 -11.14 -13.73
N GLN A 204 -5.58 -12.46 -14.00
CA GLN A 204 -6.18 -13.06 -15.19
C GLN A 204 -7.71 -12.92 -15.19
N SER A 205 -8.36 -13.03 -14.03
CA SER A 205 -9.81 -12.79 -13.89
C SER A 205 -10.18 -11.36 -14.25
N ASN A 206 -9.41 -10.38 -13.76
CA ASN A 206 -9.63 -8.98 -14.08
C ASN A 206 -9.39 -8.69 -15.58
N ALA A 207 -8.34 -9.27 -16.17
CA ALA A 207 -8.08 -9.16 -17.61
C ALA A 207 -9.24 -9.71 -18.46
N ALA A 208 -9.79 -10.87 -18.07
CA ALA A 208 -10.93 -11.49 -18.78
C ALA A 208 -12.20 -10.62 -18.71
N LEU A 209 -12.44 -9.93 -17.60
CA LEU A 209 -13.53 -8.95 -17.50
C LEU A 209 -13.32 -7.75 -18.43
N MET A 210 -12.07 -7.28 -18.59
CA MET A 210 -11.75 -6.21 -19.54
C MET A 210 -11.94 -6.66 -20.99
N LEU A 211 -11.55 -7.88 -21.34
CA LEU A 211 -11.82 -8.45 -22.67
C LEU A 211 -13.31 -8.44 -22.98
N ALA A 212 -14.14 -8.81 -22.01
CA ALA A 212 -15.61 -8.81 -22.19
C ALA A 212 -16.16 -7.38 -22.36
N GLU A 213 -15.62 -6.40 -21.62
CA GLU A 213 -16.01 -5.00 -21.73
C GLU A 213 -15.65 -4.41 -23.10
N LEU A 214 -14.49 -4.78 -23.63
CA LEU A 214 -14.00 -4.39 -24.95
C LEU A 214 -14.69 -5.12 -26.13
N GLY A 215 -15.68 -5.97 -25.84
CA GLY A 215 -16.41 -6.74 -26.85
C GLY A 215 -15.66 -7.97 -27.39
N ARG A 216 -14.49 -8.29 -26.85
CA ARG A 216 -13.69 -9.48 -27.21
C ARG A 216 -14.23 -10.73 -26.50
N ILE A 217 -15.50 -11.04 -26.78
CA ILE A 217 -16.28 -12.01 -25.98
C ILE A 217 -15.70 -13.43 -26.04
N ASP A 218 -15.23 -13.89 -27.21
CA ASP A 218 -14.68 -15.25 -27.34
C ASP A 218 -13.41 -15.41 -26.52
N GLU A 219 -12.53 -14.42 -26.54
CA GLU A 219 -11.30 -14.41 -25.75
C GLU A 219 -11.62 -14.33 -24.24
N ALA A 220 -12.61 -13.51 -23.87
CA ALA A 220 -13.06 -13.40 -22.48
C ALA A 220 -13.57 -14.75 -21.96
N ILE A 221 -14.41 -15.44 -22.72
CA ILE A 221 -14.93 -16.77 -22.36
C ILE A 221 -13.77 -17.78 -22.25
N GLU A 222 -12.85 -17.81 -23.21
CA GLU A 222 -11.71 -18.70 -23.16
C GLU A 222 -10.85 -18.50 -21.90
N ASP A 223 -10.56 -17.26 -21.54
CA ASP A 223 -9.76 -16.94 -20.36
C ASP A 223 -10.52 -17.20 -19.05
N MET A 224 -11.80 -16.88 -18.97
CA MET A 224 -12.66 -17.24 -17.82
C MET A 224 -12.76 -18.76 -17.63
N GLU A 225 -12.87 -19.53 -18.72
CA GLU A 225 -12.84 -21.00 -18.67
C GLU A 225 -11.48 -21.54 -18.21
N LYS A 226 -10.35 -20.92 -18.59
CA LYS A 226 -9.02 -21.24 -18.06
C LYS A 226 -8.94 -21.00 -16.56
N VAL A 227 -9.43 -19.84 -16.10
CA VAL A 227 -9.50 -19.51 -14.67
C VAL A 227 -10.36 -20.51 -13.93
N LYS A 228 -11.56 -20.82 -14.43
CA LYS A 228 -12.48 -21.81 -13.84
C LYS A 228 -11.84 -23.19 -13.66
N ARG A 229 -11.03 -23.64 -14.63
CA ARG A 229 -10.30 -24.93 -14.52
C ARG A 229 -9.17 -24.89 -13.49
N ARG A 230 -8.47 -23.76 -13.36
CA ARG A 230 -7.32 -23.59 -12.44
C ARG A 230 -7.73 -23.28 -11.01
N ALA A 231 -8.85 -22.59 -10.85
CA ALA A 231 -9.45 -22.20 -9.58
C ALA A 231 -10.90 -22.65 -9.57
N ALA A 232 -11.12 -23.92 -9.22
CA ALA A 232 -12.46 -24.53 -9.24
C ALA A 232 -13.47 -23.73 -8.41
N GLY A 233 -13.01 -22.96 -7.41
CA GLY A 233 -13.77 -22.10 -6.54
C GLY A 233 -14.05 -20.68 -7.05
N SER A 234 -13.69 -20.35 -8.26
CA SER A 234 -13.89 -19.00 -8.79
C SER A 234 -15.38 -18.73 -9.10
N VAL A 235 -16.13 -18.32 -8.10
CA VAL A 235 -17.55 -17.97 -8.21
C VAL A 235 -17.75 -16.82 -9.19
N ASP A 236 -16.94 -15.74 -9.07
CA ASP A 236 -17.06 -14.58 -9.95
C ASP A 236 -16.92 -14.92 -11.44
N MET A 237 -15.94 -15.77 -11.78
CA MET A 237 -15.73 -16.13 -13.18
C MET A 237 -16.85 -17.00 -13.71
N ARG A 238 -17.47 -17.84 -12.88
CA ARG A 238 -18.64 -18.61 -13.27
C ARG A 238 -19.87 -17.72 -13.44
N ALA A 239 -20.10 -16.77 -12.54
CA ALA A 239 -21.17 -15.78 -12.68
C ALA A 239 -21.00 -14.93 -13.94
N ALA A 240 -19.75 -14.50 -14.24
CA ALA A 240 -19.44 -13.79 -15.46
C ALA A 240 -19.68 -14.65 -16.72
N LEU A 241 -19.25 -15.93 -16.69
CA LEU A 241 -19.53 -16.89 -17.78
C LEU A 241 -21.01 -17.10 -17.99
N ALA A 242 -21.81 -17.19 -16.91
CA ALA A 242 -23.27 -17.31 -17.03
C ALA A 242 -23.86 -16.16 -17.84
N ALA A 243 -23.47 -14.91 -17.52
CA ALA A 243 -23.90 -13.73 -18.25
C ALA A 243 -23.48 -13.73 -19.73
N LEU A 244 -22.25 -14.16 -20.02
CA LEU A 244 -21.75 -14.22 -21.40
C LEU A 244 -22.41 -15.34 -22.21
N TYR A 245 -22.57 -16.53 -21.65
CA TYR A 245 -23.28 -17.65 -22.33
C TYR A 245 -24.75 -17.30 -22.59
N TRP A 246 -25.43 -16.69 -21.61
CA TRP A 246 -26.79 -16.21 -21.79
C TRP A 246 -26.87 -15.20 -22.95
N SER A 247 -25.96 -14.25 -23.02
CA SER A 247 -25.94 -13.25 -24.10
C SER A 247 -25.70 -13.84 -25.50
N ARG A 248 -25.27 -15.12 -25.56
CA ARG A 248 -25.07 -15.88 -26.82
C ARG A 248 -26.20 -16.87 -27.10
N GLY A 249 -27.23 -16.96 -26.24
CA GLY A 249 -28.28 -17.94 -26.36
C GLY A 249 -27.90 -19.35 -25.92
N GLU A 250 -26.77 -19.49 -25.21
CA GLU A 250 -26.29 -20.78 -24.64
C GLU A 250 -26.87 -20.97 -23.23
N GLU A 251 -28.20 -21.03 -23.14
CA GLU A 251 -28.96 -20.97 -21.88
C GLU A 251 -28.54 -22.05 -20.87
N GLN A 252 -28.43 -23.31 -21.31
CA GLN A 252 -28.03 -24.40 -20.40
C GLN A 252 -26.66 -24.17 -19.77
N ARG A 253 -25.70 -23.67 -20.54
CA ARG A 253 -24.35 -23.36 -20.01
C ARG A 253 -24.37 -22.19 -19.05
N ALA A 254 -25.25 -21.24 -19.29
CA ALA A 254 -25.45 -20.10 -18.38
C ALA A 254 -26.00 -20.58 -17.04
N GLU A 255 -27.08 -21.35 -17.06
CA GLU A 255 -27.72 -21.92 -15.87
C GLU A 255 -26.77 -22.84 -15.09
N ASP A 256 -26.05 -23.74 -15.75
CA ASP A 256 -25.11 -24.65 -15.10
C ASP A 256 -24.01 -23.87 -14.33
N ASN A 257 -23.47 -22.81 -14.92
CA ASN A 257 -22.44 -21.98 -14.24
C ASN A 257 -23.03 -21.21 -13.06
N TRP A 258 -24.23 -20.64 -13.21
CA TRP A 258 -24.88 -19.89 -12.16
C TRP A 258 -25.36 -20.76 -11.00
N ASN A 259 -26.04 -21.89 -11.29
CA ASN A 259 -26.51 -22.84 -10.29
C ASN A 259 -25.36 -23.40 -9.46
N TRP A 260 -24.24 -23.71 -10.13
CA TRP A 260 -23.04 -24.13 -9.41
C TRP A 260 -22.53 -23.01 -8.48
N SER A 261 -22.47 -21.75 -8.95
CA SER A 261 -22.02 -20.61 -8.16
C SER A 261 -22.91 -20.41 -6.93
N CYS A 262 -24.22 -20.43 -7.09
CA CYS A 262 -25.17 -20.29 -6.00
C CYS A 262 -25.06 -21.44 -4.99
N THR A 263 -24.94 -22.66 -5.46
CA THR A 263 -24.75 -23.82 -4.57
C THR A 263 -23.47 -23.69 -3.77
N ALA A 264 -22.36 -23.29 -4.41
CA ALA A 264 -21.07 -23.12 -3.76
C ALA A 264 -21.08 -21.99 -2.72
N ILE A 265 -21.70 -20.85 -3.04
CA ILE A 265 -21.84 -19.72 -2.11
C ILE A 265 -22.69 -20.11 -0.90
N ASN A 266 -23.89 -20.69 -1.15
CA ASN A 266 -24.86 -21.01 -0.11
C ASN A 266 -24.38 -22.15 0.81
N SER A 267 -23.55 -23.07 0.32
CA SER A 267 -22.98 -24.15 1.13
C SER A 267 -21.85 -23.67 2.06
N GLY A 268 -21.36 -22.44 1.90
CA GLY A 268 -20.22 -21.91 2.65
C GLY A 268 -18.88 -22.60 2.33
N GLN A 269 -18.82 -23.46 1.32
CA GLN A 269 -17.62 -24.22 0.95
C GLN A 269 -16.58 -23.38 0.21
N MET A 270 -16.96 -22.20 -0.27
CA MET A 270 -16.13 -21.40 -1.17
C MET A 270 -16.11 -19.96 -0.70
N VAL A 271 -15.09 -19.65 0.06
CA VAL A 271 -14.96 -18.33 0.66
C VAL A 271 -13.58 -17.77 0.35
N GLU A 272 -13.39 -17.24 -0.85
CA GLU A 272 -12.39 -16.20 -1.04
C GLU A 272 -12.98 -14.89 -0.50
N GLY A 273 -12.51 -14.48 0.68
CA GLY A 273 -12.88 -13.21 1.30
C GLY A 273 -13.88 -13.25 2.45
N GLY A 274 -14.22 -14.41 2.97
CA GLY A 274 -15.14 -14.57 4.11
C GLY A 274 -16.57 -14.94 3.70
N PRO A 275 -17.45 -15.33 4.65
CA PRO A 275 -18.80 -15.76 4.36
C PRO A 275 -19.57 -14.63 3.68
N VAL A 276 -20.13 -14.92 2.51
CA VAL A 276 -21.10 -14.05 1.88
C VAL A 276 -22.39 -14.21 2.69
N LEU A 277 -22.65 -13.27 3.61
CA LEU A 277 -23.74 -13.36 4.58
C LEU A 277 -25.11 -13.49 3.91
N ASP A 278 -25.27 -12.93 2.69
CA ASP A 278 -26.51 -12.89 1.94
C ASP A 278 -26.55 -13.94 0.79
N GLY A 279 -25.60 -14.85 0.75
CA GLY A 279 -25.55 -15.91 -0.27
C GLY A 279 -25.50 -15.36 -1.69
N CYS A 280 -26.19 -16.06 -2.64
CA CYS A 280 -26.31 -15.62 -4.03
C CYS A 280 -27.00 -14.28 -4.19
N GLU A 281 -27.84 -13.86 -3.24
CA GLU A 281 -28.59 -12.60 -3.35
C GLU A 281 -27.66 -11.39 -3.40
N LEU A 282 -26.44 -11.48 -2.82
CA LEU A 282 -25.45 -10.40 -2.92
C LEU A 282 -25.06 -10.07 -4.37
N TYR A 283 -25.12 -11.05 -5.29
CA TYR A 283 -24.85 -10.82 -6.71
C TYR A 283 -25.97 -10.02 -7.41
N ARG A 284 -27.12 -9.81 -6.77
CA ARG A 284 -28.18 -8.90 -7.22
C ARG A 284 -27.94 -7.45 -6.79
N ASP A 285 -26.98 -7.20 -5.92
CA ASP A 285 -26.47 -5.85 -5.65
C ASP A 285 -25.48 -5.44 -6.75
N TYR A 286 -26.04 -4.84 -7.81
CA TYR A 286 -25.26 -4.43 -8.98
C TYR A 286 -24.26 -3.29 -8.67
N ASP A 287 -24.55 -2.46 -7.66
CA ASP A 287 -23.61 -1.47 -7.15
C ASP A 287 -22.41 -2.13 -6.47
N TRP A 288 -22.64 -3.15 -5.66
CA TRP A 288 -21.58 -3.97 -5.07
C TRP A 288 -20.72 -4.65 -6.14
N LEU A 289 -21.34 -5.24 -7.19
CA LEU A 289 -20.58 -5.83 -8.31
C LEU A 289 -19.66 -4.81 -8.98
N GLY A 290 -20.14 -3.62 -9.26
CA GLY A 290 -19.35 -2.55 -9.88
C GLY A 290 -18.27 -2.00 -8.96
N ARG A 291 -18.63 -1.60 -7.74
CA ARG A 291 -17.71 -0.88 -6.85
C ARG A 291 -16.76 -1.79 -6.09
N ILE A 292 -17.24 -2.93 -5.61
CA ILE A 292 -16.45 -3.82 -4.74
C ILE A 292 -15.78 -4.92 -5.56
N ARG A 293 -16.53 -5.59 -6.46
CA ARG A 293 -15.99 -6.62 -7.33
C ARG A 293 -15.32 -6.07 -8.58
N ARG A 294 -15.49 -4.76 -8.83
CA ARG A 294 -14.90 -4.01 -9.95
C ARG A 294 -15.26 -4.57 -11.32
N TRP A 295 -16.46 -5.15 -11.43
CA TRP A 295 -16.98 -5.56 -12.71
C TRP A 295 -17.25 -4.33 -13.58
N PRO A 296 -16.82 -4.34 -14.84
CA PRO A 296 -17.07 -3.21 -15.73
C PRO A 296 -18.56 -3.11 -16.10
N PRO A 297 -19.03 -1.91 -16.49
CA PRO A 297 -20.45 -1.63 -16.65
C PRO A 297 -21.21 -2.57 -17.59
N SER A 298 -20.63 -2.94 -18.74
CA SER A 298 -21.33 -3.83 -19.68
C SER A 298 -21.49 -5.24 -19.12
N MET A 299 -20.50 -5.71 -18.34
CA MET A 299 -20.60 -7.02 -17.68
C MET A 299 -21.67 -7.02 -16.59
N VAL A 300 -21.76 -5.95 -15.78
CA VAL A 300 -22.84 -5.78 -14.80
C VAL A 300 -24.20 -5.79 -15.50
N GLN A 301 -24.35 -5.09 -16.62
CA GLN A 301 -25.61 -5.06 -17.39
C GLN A 301 -25.95 -6.43 -18.00
N LYS A 302 -24.97 -7.16 -18.54
CA LYS A 302 -25.19 -8.53 -19.06
C LYS A 302 -25.64 -9.47 -17.97
N PHE A 303 -25.00 -9.40 -16.81
CA PHE A 303 -25.35 -10.22 -15.66
C PHE A 303 -26.73 -9.87 -15.11
N LYS A 304 -27.07 -8.59 -15.00
CA LYS A 304 -28.41 -8.13 -14.63
C LYS A 304 -29.47 -8.69 -15.53
N ARG A 305 -29.31 -8.60 -16.86
CA ARG A 305 -30.25 -9.16 -17.84
C ARG A 305 -30.40 -10.67 -17.68
N PHE A 306 -29.31 -11.39 -17.46
CA PHE A 306 -29.36 -12.83 -17.18
C PHE A 306 -30.21 -13.12 -15.95
N ILE A 307 -29.97 -12.45 -14.82
CA ILE A 307 -30.69 -12.70 -13.56
C ILE A 307 -32.18 -12.32 -13.63
N GLU A 308 -32.54 -11.30 -14.41
CA GLU A 308 -33.93 -10.81 -14.52
C GLU A 308 -34.78 -11.56 -15.55
N LEU A 309 -34.15 -12.27 -16.50
CA LEU A 309 -34.83 -12.92 -17.63
C LEU A 309 -34.68 -14.45 -17.66
N SER A 310 -33.83 -15.01 -16.76
CA SER A 310 -33.63 -16.46 -16.62
C SER A 310 -34.62 -17.18 -15.65
#